data_2142faddcc3421d5c1a0baefc3b12384
#
_entry.id   2142faddcc3421d5c1a0baefc3b12384
#
_cell.length_a   1.000
_cell.length_b   1.000
_cell.length_c   1.000
_cell.angle_alpha   90.00
_cell.angle_beta   90.00
_cell.angle_gamma   90.00
#
_symmetry.space_group_name_H-M   'P 1'
#
loop_
_entity.id
_entity.type
_entity.pdbx_description
1 polymer ?
#
loop_
_entity_poly.entity_id
_entity_poly.type
_entity_poly.pdbx_seq_one_letter_code
_entity_poly.pdbx_strand_id
1 'polypeptide(L)'
;MNMSVQRPSGVNVGVNNPGTVVYIKGNEATDGSIRLLYTLGDDLTRIERRTSGVWNITRFNIINEIIVQQASDLAGTLDSSANYLIDGVVDMGSQSITVPQGGLQVHGLGFGTSKLISTENNYTMFVDDGVYSGDLFLTNLDVEVSGTSSKVWDLDNNENGQAVECISVNFLNCVDLGSLDSFRQFLWSNVALINCVDGVEFIGVWSGGMRATTAIIVQAGVTATFTGTLFKAGAGLTINGRFLTDFNAEDIADAGTFCDFAPANIIQNSRFQVAGLSINPSSNSFPNMPASSVKARFRNCDGTPNTYVGGQWTVTTETATTITTQDVAVKVAGTTTYTDLQHFTDGGGNNSLTYIGTQEIGVQQQIDLSFTGPNNNELTLTSKHWVAATSSYVDLAVTGPFTLNGAGRGEPISLHSFCTFNTNDRFEVWVTNTSSTGNVTAKNGGIISITERSS
;
A
#
# COMPACT_ATOMS: atom_id res chain seq x y z
N MET A 1 24.98 2.40 19.08
CA MET A 1 26.00 3.35 19.62
C MET A 1 26.65 2.68 20.82
N ASN A 2 27.77 1.99 20.62
CA ASN A 2 28.46 1.30 21.69
C ASN A 2 28.93 2.30 22.73
N MET A 3 28.24 2.43 23.85
CA MET A 3 28.76 3.12 25.01
C MET A 3 29.69 2.18 25.75
N SER A 4 30.99 2.22 25.41
CA SER A 4 31.99 1.65 26.30
C SER A 4 32.02 2.51 27.57
N VAL A 5 31.53 1.99 28.67
CA VAL A 5 31.71 2.60 29.99
C VAL A 5 33.21 2.49 30.31
N GLN A 6 33.98 3.56 30.04
CA GLN A 6 35.34 3.65 30.61
C GLN A 6 35.18 3.77 32.12
N ARG A 7 35.51 2.70 32.83
CA ARG A 7 35.64 2.72 34.29
C ARG A 7 36.66 3.74 34.70
N PRO A 8 36.36 4.71 35.56
CA PRO A 8 37.43 5.47 36.21
C PRO A 8 38.28 4.48 37.01
N SER A 9 39.57 4.52 36.82
CA SER A 9 40.50 3.68 37.58
C SER A 9 40.34 3.91 39.06
N GLY A 10 39.86 2.90 39.81
CA GLY A 10 39.81 2.89 41.26
C GLY A 10 38.45 2.72 41.93
N VAL A 11 37.35 2.55 41.21
CA VAL A 11 36.04 2.31 41.84
C VAL A 11 35.61 0.86 41.58
N ASN A 12 35.76 0.02 42.61
CA ASN A 12 35.07 -1.28 42.64
C ASN A 12 33.58 -1.02 42.95
N VAL A 13 32.76 -1.01 41.95
CA VAL A 13 31.32 -0.96 42.13
C VAL A 13 30.85 -2.39 42.43
N GLY A 14 30.75 -2.71 43.71
CA GLY A 14 30.01 -3.92 44.10
C GLY A 14 28.53 -3.68 43.77
N VAL A 15 28.02 -4.48 42.84
CA VAL A 15 26.67 -4.36 42.24
C VAL A 15 25.54 -4.69 43.20
N ASN A 16 25.82 -4.85 44.52
CA ASN A 16 24.88 -5.38 45.53
C ASN A 16 24.40 -4.40 46.60
N ASN A 17 24.62 -3.09 46.44
CA ASN A 17 24.12 -2.12 47.42
C ASN A 17 23.00 -1.26 46.88
N PRO A 18 21.84 -1.16 47.58
CA PRO A 18 20.77 -0.24 47.22
C PRO A 18 21.30 1.21 47.22
N GLY A 19 20.94 1.95 46.17
CA GLY A 19 21.32 3.37 46.06
C GLY A 19 22.70 3.64 45.47
N THR A 20 23.34 2.66 44.82
CA THR A 20 24.63 2.91 44.13
C THR A 20 24.45 3.96 43.01
N VAL A 21 25.19 5.03 43.10
CA VAL A 21 25.22 6.10 42.11
C VAL A 21 26.50 5.98 41.27
N VAL A 22 26.34 5.88 39.96
CA VAL A 22 27.47 5.89 39.04
C VAL A 22 27.44 7.17 38.22
N TYR A 23 28.49 7.99 38.31
CA TYR A 23 28.60 9.18 37.48
C TYR A 23 29.14 8.82 36.11
N ILE A 24 28.36 9.07 35.06
CA ILE A 24 28.80 8.93 33.69
C ILE A 24 29.61 10.15 33.27
N LYS A 25 29.24 11.32 33.81
CA LYS A 25 29.88 12.58 33.51
C LYS A 25 29.79 13.53 34.70
N GLY A 26 30.92 14.10 35.10
CA GLY A 26 30.95 15.10 36.17
C GLY A 26 30.89 14.49 37.58
N ASN A 27 30.35 15.22 38.53
CA ASN A 27 30.27 14.87 39.96
C ASN A 27 28.99 15.43 40.61
N GLU A 28 28.78 15.15 41.90
CA GLU A 28 27.60 15.53 42.66
C GLU A 28 27.34 17.06 42.68
N ALA A 29 28.38 17.87 42.57
CA ALA A 29 28.28 19.31 42.74
C ALA A 29 28.20 20.13 41.45
N THR A 30 28.46 19.50 40.29
CA THR A 30 28.65 20.25 39.02
C THR A 30 27.42 20.16 38.15
N ASP A 31 26.85 21.29 37.74
CA ASP A 31 25.76 21.33 36.75
C ASP A 31 26.23 20.74 35.40
N GLY A 32 25.35 20.04 34.73
CA GLY A 32 25.67 19.27 33.53
C GLY A 32 26.19 17.86 33.79
N SER A 33 26.42 17.50 35.07
CA SER A 33 26.75 16.10 35.44
C SER A 33 25.62 15.18 35.14
N ILE A 34 25.96 13.92 34.79
CA ILE A 34 25.01 12.84 34.46
C ILE A 34 25.34 11.65 35.36
N ARG A 35 24.33 11.10 36.00
CA ARG A 35 24.48 9.91 36.84
C ARG A 35 23.45 8.84 36.52
N LEU A 36 23.84 7.60 36.74
CA LEU A 36 22.94 6.43 36.78
C LEU A 36 22.61 6.12 38.22
N LEU A 37 21.35 6.00 38.54
CA LEU A 37 20.89 5.59 39.86
C LEU A 37 20.36 4.15 39.74
N TYR A 38 20.98 3.22 40.47
CA TYR A 38 20.52 1.85 40.59
C TYR A 38 19.69 1.71 41.86
N THR A 39 18.46 1.28 41.74
CA THR A 39 17.60 0.88 42.87
C THR A 39 17.55 -0.63 42.93
N LEU A 40 17.92 -1.18 44.09
CA LEU A 40 17.85 -2.62 44.31
C LEU A 40 16.38 -3.07 44.40
N GLY A 41 16.04 -4.10 43.68
CA GLY A 41 14.75 -4.73 43.69
C GLY A 41 13.88 -4.54 42.46
N ASP A 42 14.16 -3.48 41.68
CA ASP A 42 13.31 -3.16 40.52
C ASP A 42 14.10 -3.04 39.18
N ASP A 43 15.35 -3.43 39.15
CA ASP A 43 16.26 -3.28 37.97
C ASP A 43 16.16 -1.92 37.24
N LEU A 44 15.75 -0.90 37.96
CA LEU A 44 15.46 0.43 37.44
C LEU A 44 16.76 1.25 37.32
N THR A 45 17.24 1.45 36.11
CA THR A 45 18.30 2.41 35.84
C THR A 45 17.68 3.76 35.50
N ARG A 46 17.84 4.73 36.41
CA ARG A 46 17.38 6.09 36.26
C ARG A 46 18.53 6.96 35.83
N ILE A 47 18.42 7.66 34.71
CA ILE A 47 19.41 8.64 34.24
C ILE A 47 18.96 10.04 34.70
N GLU A 48 19.81 10.70 35.45
CA GLU A 48 19.56 12.04 35.94
C GLU A 48 20.66 13.01 35.46
N ARG A 49 20.24 14.22 35.10
CA ARG A 49 21.15 15.32 34.77
C ARG A 49 20.99 16.42 35.79
N ARG A 50 22.10 16.94 36.29
CA ARG A 50 22.11 18.10 37.19
C ARG A 50 21.90 19.36 36.39
N THR A 51 20.91 20.18 36.76
CA THR A 51 20.64 21.48 36.17
C THR A 51 20.21 22.42 37.29
N SER A 52 20.89 23.59 37.38
CA SER A 52 20.62 24.61 38.41
C SER A 52 20.66 24.06 39.84
N GLY A 53 21.64 23.20 40.11
CA GLY A 53 21.85 22.63 41.44
C GLY A 53 20.92 21.45 41.78
N VAL A 54 19.96 21.10 40.92
CA VAL A 54 18.98 20.04 41.14
C VAL A 54 19.21 18.88 40.15
N TRP A 55 19.05 17.65 40.63
CA TRP A 55 19.03 16.47 39.77
C TRP A 55 17.67 16.29 39.13
N ASN A 56 17.61 16.46 37.82
CA ASN A 56 16.40 16.30 37.04
C ASN A 56 16.48 14.98 36.25
N ILE A 57 15.39 14.25 36.24
CA ILE A 57 15.28 13.04 35.45
C ILE A 57 15.28 13.46 33.97
N THR A 58 16.28 13.01 33.23
CA THR A 58 16.40 13.34 31.79
C THR A 58 15.81 12.25 30.91
N ARG A 59 15.64 11.05 31.42
CA ARG A 59 14.92 9.96 30.78
C ARG A 59 14.37 9.00 31.83
N PHE A 60 13.08 8.76 31.82
CA PHE A 60 12.54 7.48 32.20
C PHE A 60 12.60 6.59 30.96
N ASN A 61 13.63 5.81 30.84
CA ASN A 61 13.52 4.54 30.15
C ASN A 61 13.72 3.52 31.24
N ILE A 62 12.64 3.15 31.88
CA ILE A 62 12.53 1.83 32.46
C ILE A 62 12.33 0.94 31.24
N ILE A 63 13.40 0.67 30.55
CA ILE A 63 13.43 -0.44 29.61
C ILE A 63 13.75 -1.61 30.54
N ASN A 64 12.73 -2.38 30.87
CA ASN A 64 12.92 -3.74 31.32
C ASN A 64 13.48 -4.49 30.10
N GLU A 65 14.79 -4.41 29.88
CA GLU A 65 15.46 -5.03 28.75
C GLU A 65 15.98 -6.39 29.18
N ILE A 66 15.48 -7.43 28.55
CA ILE A 66 15.91 -8.80 28.73
C ILE A 66 16.84 -9.17 27.57
N ILE A 67 18.08 -9.48 27.89
CA ILE A 67 19.04 -9.93 26.87
C ILE A 67 18.79 -11.39 26.56
N VAL A 68 18.52 -11.68 25.31
CA VAL A 68 18.23 -13.02 24.78
C VAL A 68 19.44 -13.56 24.05
N GLN A 69 20.00 -14.63 24.57
CA GLN A 69 21.17 -15.32 23.99
C GLN A 69 20.89 -16.79 23.65
N GLN A 70 19.78 -17.32 24.11
CA GLN A 70 19.37 -18.71 23.87
C GLN A 70 17.84 -18.83 23.84
N ALA A 71 17.33 -19.89 23.23
CA ALA A 71 15.88 -20.10 23.08
C ALA A 71 15.12 -20.07 24.41
N SER A 72 15.69 -20.61 25.47
CA SER A 72 15.04 -20.64 26.80
C SER A 72 14.76 -19.26 27.38
N ASP A 73 15.43 -18.21 26.92
CA ASP A 73 15.19 -16.83 27.36
C ASP A 73 13.86 -16.27 26.78
N LEU A 74 13.32 -16.94 25.75
CA LEU A 74 12.03 -16.66 25.12
C LEU A 74 11.00 -17.78 25.40
N ALA A 75 11.24 -18.60 26.41
CA ALA A 75 10.35 -19.71 26.79
C ALA A 75 9.31 -19.30 27.85
N GLY A 76 8.15 -19.94 27.78
CA GLY A 76 7.09 -19.78 28.78
C GLY A 76 6.36 -18.45 28.67
N THR A 77 5.88 -17.93 29.82
CA THR A 77 5.14 -16.67 29.86
C THR A 77 6.11 -15.50 29.83
N LEU A 78 6.08 -14.75 28.74
CA LEU A 78 6.92 -13.57 28.56
C LEU A 78 6.29 -12.34 29.24
N ASP A 79 7.14 -11.44 29.74
CA ASP A 79 6.71 -10.16 30.31
C ASP A 79 6.38 -9.16 29.22
N SER A 80 5.12 -8.80 29.07
CA SER A 80 4.65 -7.84 28.07
C SER A 80 5.14 -6.41 28.30
N SER A 81 5.70 -6.11 29.47
CA SER A 81 6.31 -4.81 29.78
C SER A 81 7.80 -4.76 29.46
N ALA A 82 8.40 -5.89 29.08
CA ALA A 82 9.82 -6.00 28.77
C ALA A 82 10.10 -5.84 27.27
N ASN A 83 11.31 -5.35 26.97
CA ASN A 83 11.90 -5.40 25.63
C ASN A 83 12.92 -6.55 25.57
N TYR A 84 12.77 -7.45 24.63
CA TYR A 84 13.65 -8.59 24.45
C TYR A 84 14.71 -8.25 23.41
N LEU A 85 15.97 -8.05 23.85
CA LEU A 85 17.09 -7.76 22.99
C LEU A 85 17.78 -9.04 22.53
N ILE A 86 17.73 -9.34 21.25
CA ILE A 86 18.43 -10.47 20.66
C ILE A 86 19.92 -10.11 20.53
N ASP A 87 20.76 -10.77 21.31
CA ASP A 87 22.21 -10.59 21.31
C ASP A 87 22.88 -11.79 20.63
N GLY A 88 23.09 -11.67 19.31
CA GLY A 88 23.67 -12.71 18.49
C GLY A 88 22.64 -13.57 17.75
N VAL A 89 23.02 -14.80 17.45
CA VAL A 89 22.16 -15.79 16.77
C VAL A 89 21.54 -16.72 17.80
N VAL A 90 20.23 -16.72 17.88
CA VAL A 90 19.44 -17.57 18.77
C VAL A 90 18.74 -18.64 17.96
N ASP A 91 19.20 -19.88 18.10
CA ASP A 91 18.54 -21.05 17.50
C ASP A 91 17.39 -21.49 18.41
N MET A 92 16.16 -21.32 17.90
CA MET A 92 14.94 -21.65 18.61
C MET A 92 14.68 -23.17 18.63
N GLY A 93 15.34 -23.94 17.74
CA GLY A 93 15.01 -25.36 17.57
C GLY A 93 13.49 -25.53 17.35
N SER A 94 12.88 -26.40 18.16
CA SER A 94 11.42 -26.63 18.15
C SER A 94 10.63 -25.73 19.11
N GLN A 95 11.27 -24.77 19.78
CA GLN A 95 10.61 -23.89 20.74
C GLN A 95 9.97 -22.71 20.06
N SER A 96 8.66 -22.58 20.17
CA SER A 96 7.92 -21.39 19.72
C SER A 96 7.98 -20.27 20.77
N ILE A 97 7.81 -19.05 20.30
CA ILE A 97 7.69 -17.84 21.10
C ILE A 97 6.20 -17.53 21.24
N THR A 98 5.68 -17.62 22.46
CA THR A 98 4.28 -17.27 22.72
C THR A 98 4.15 -15.76 22.89
N VAL A 99 3.37 -15.13 22.02
CA VAL A 99 3.06 -13.70 22.11
C VAL A 99 1.99 -13.49 23.17
N PRO A 100 2.31 -12.83 24.31
CA PRO A 100 1.34 -12.64 25.37
C PRO A 100 0.24 -11.64 24.97
N GLN A 101 -0.91 -11.70 25.64
CA GLN A 101 -2.05 -10.81 25.39
C GLN A 101 -1.72 -9.32 25.58
N GLY A 102 -0.76 -9.01 26.44
CA GLY A 102 -0.26 -7.65 26.65
C GLY A 102 0.72 -7.15 25.60
N GLY A 103 1.09 -8.01 24.65
CA GLY A 103 2.04 -7.70 23.57
C GLY A 103 3.47 -8.18 23.84
N LEU A 104 4.28 -8.16 22.78
CA LEU A 104 5.69 -8.58 22.81
C LEU A 104 6.53 -7.60 21.97
N GLN A 105 7.64 -7.14 22.53
CA GLN A 105 8.61 -6.32 21.84
C GLN A 105 9.94 -7.07 21.74
N VAL A 106 10.37 -7.35 20.52
CA VAL A 106 11.64 -8.03 20.23
C VAL A 106 12.48 -7.13 19.35
N HIS A 107 13.69 -6.85 19.74
CA HIS A 107 14.60 -6.04 18.95
C HIS A 107 15.99 -6.62 18.88
N GLY A 108 16.70 -6.30 17.84
CA GLY A 108 18.09 -6.70 17.64
C GLY A 108 19.03 -5.52 17.60
N LEU A 109 20.32 -5.82 17.58
CA LEU A 109 21.42 -4.85 17.42
C LEU A 109 21.61 -4.43 15.95
N GLY A 110 21.02 -5.15 15.01
CA GLY A 110 21.09 -4.88 13.58
C GLY A 110 21.16 -6.14 12.71
N PHE A 111 20.99 -5.95 11.43
CA PHE A 111 21.05 -7.01 10.42
C PHE A 111 22.37 -7.79 10.47
N GLY A 112 22.29 -9.10 10.32
CA GLY A 112 23.42 -10.01 10.36
C GLY A 112 24.07 -10.17 11.74
N THR A 113 23.64 -9.39 12.73
CA THR A 113 24.16 -9.46 14.11
C THR A 113 23.18 -10.16 15.03
N SER A 114 21.91 -9.78 14.96
CA SER A 114 20.83 -10.35 15.76
C SER A 114 19.92 -11.18 14.89
N LYS A 115 19.78 -12.46 15.23
CA LYS A 115 18.97 -13.36 14.43
C LYS A 115 18.21 -14.37 15.30
N LEU A 116 16.94 -14.61 14.95
CA LEU A 116 16.14 -15.75 15.41
C LEU A 116 16.08 -16.78 14.30
N ILE A 117 16.48 -18.02 14.56
CA ILE A 117 16.50 -19.07 13.53
C ILE A 117 15.80 -20.32 14.00
N SER A 118 15.16 -21.05 13.08
CA SER A 118 14.74 -22.44 13.23
C SER A 118 14.77 -23.17 11.88
N THR A 119 15.27 -24.40 11.89
CA THR A 119 15.29 -25.31 10.74
C THR A 119 14.32 -26.48 10.93
N GLU A 120 13.54 -26.48 11.99
CA GLU A 120 12.62 -27.55 12.33
C GLU A 120 11.42 -27.59 11.37
N ASN A 121 10.98 -28.79 11.05
CA ASN A 121 9.80 -29.01 10.19
C ASN A 121 8.50 -28.85 10.98
N ASN A 122 7.45 -28.37 10.30
CA ASN A 122 6.12 -28.15 10.89
C ASN A 122 6.20 -27.26 12.15
N TYR A 123 7.04 -26.28 12.12
CA TYR A 123 7.34 -25.35 13.21
C TYR A 123 6.70 -23.99 12.96
N THR A 124 6.27 -23.33 14.03
CA THR A 124 5.85 -21.92 13.97
C THR A 124 6.63 -21.12 15.02
N MET A 125 7.28 -20.04 14.61
CA MET A 125 8.14 -19.26 15.50
C MET A 125 7.33 -18.44 16.49
N PHE A 126 6.36 -17.64 16.03
CA PHE A 126 5.50 -16.83 16.89
C PHE A 126 4.08 -17.40 16.88
N VAL A 127 3.56 -17.70 18.05
CA VAL A 127 2.21 -18.25 18.26
C VAL A 127 1.47 -17.44 19.32
N ASP A 128 0.14 -17.45 19.30
CA ASP A 128 -0.67 -16.93 20.40
C ASP A 128 -0.63 -17.84 21.63
N ASP A 129 -1.26 -17.42 22.72
CA ASP A 129 -1.34 -18.21 23.96
C ASP A 129 -2.53 -19.20 23.97
N GLY A 130 -3.19 -19.42 22.84
CA GLY A 130 -4.38 -20.23 22.68
C GLY A 130 -5.69 -19.48 22.98
N VAL A 131 -5.59 -18.17 23.25
CA VAL A 131 -6.75 -17.29 23.46
C VAL A 131 -6.71 -16.16 22.42
N TYR A 132 -5.68 -15.32 22.48
CA TYR A 132 -5.33 -14.31 21.45
C TYR A 132 -3.93 -13.73 21.74
N SER A 133 -3.28 -13.21 20.71
CA SER A 133 -2.02 -12.49 20.85
C SER A 133 -2.26 -10.99 21.06
N GLY A 134 -1.37 -10.34 21.82
CA GLY A 134 -1.27 -8.89 21.87
C GLY A 134 -0.53 -8.29 20.69
N ASP A 135 -0.05 -7.05 20.86
CA ASP A 135 0.84 -6.41 19.87
C ASP A 135 2.13 -7.23 19.67
N LEU A 136 2.60 -7.32 18.44
CA LEU A 136 3.93 -7.87 18.13
C LEU A 136 4.78 -6.82 17.43
N PHE A 137 5.88 -6.42 18.06
CA PHE A 137 6.84 -5.48 17.50
C PHE A 137 8.19 -6.16 17.29
N LEU A 138 8.62 -6.26 16.03
CA LEU A 138 9.93 -6.77 15.64
C LEU A 138 10.77 -5.63 15.07
N THR A 139 11.98 -5.42 15.57
CA THR A 139 12.83 -4.33 15.09
C THR A 139 14.30 -4.70 15.00
N ASN A 140 14.97 -4.29 13.93
CA ASN A 140 16.43 -4.40 13.73
C ASN A 140 17.00 -5.82 13.89
N LEU A 141 16.33 -6.83 13.36
CA LEU A 141 16.79 -8.24 13.45
C LEU A 141 16.50 -9.01 12.18
N ASP A 142 17.15 -10.15 12.07
CA ASP A 142 16.89 -11.17 11.07
C ASP A 142 16.00 -12.29 11.66
N VAL A 143 15.09 -12.81 10.87
CA VAL A 143 14.25 -13.97 11.20
C VAL A 143 14.39 -15.02 10.11
N GLU A 144 14.71 -16.25 10.47
CA GLU A 144 14.90 -17.36 9.54
C GLU A 144 14.12 -18.60 9.98
N VAL A 145 13.15 -19.04 9.17
CA VAL A 145 12.34 -20.24 9.42
C VAL A 145 12.33 -21.08 8.15
N SER A 146 13.26 -22.02 8.06
CA SER A 146 13.55 -22.74 6.82
C SER A 146 13.11 -24.21 6.78
N GLY A 147 12.52 -24.72 7.86
CA GLY A 147 12.00 -26.10 7.89
C GLY A 147 10.79 -26.29 6.99
N THR A 148 10.59 -27.50 6.47
CA THR A 148 9.45 -27.82 5.62
C THR A 148 8.13 -27.62 6.35
N SER A 149 7.16 -26.94 5.70
CA SER A 149 5.85 -26.59 6.27
C SER A 149 5.93 -25.75 7.56
N SER A 150 7.01 -24.99 7.73
CA SER A 150 7.21 -24.13 8.89
C SER A 150 6.82 -22.69 8.56
N LYS A 151 6.43 -21.94 9.59
CA LYS A 151 5.88 -20.60 9.50
C LYS A 151 6.60 -19.64 10.44
N VAL A 152 6.64 -18.38 10.08
CA VAL A 152 7.12 -17.33 10.99
C VAL A 152 6.08 -17.06 12.07
N TRP A 153 4.80 -16.90 11.71
CA TRP A 153 3.73 -16.63 12.64
C TRP A 153 2.44 -17.41 12.35
N ASP A 154 1.71 -17.66 13.44
CA ASP A 154 0.33 -18.13 13.44
C ASP A 154 -0.34 -17.44 14.64
N LEU A 155 -0.87 -16.23 14.40
CA LEU A 155 -1.32 -15.33 15.45
C LEU A 155 -2.78 -14.97 15.22
N ASP A 156 -3.58 -15.07 16.29
CA ASP A 156 -4.98 -14.66 16.31
C ASP A 156 -5.17 -13.48 17.27
N ASN A 157 -5.90 -12.48 16.86
CA ASN A 157 -6.30 -11.34 17.68
C ASN A 157 -7.81 -11.09 17.58
N ASN A 158 -8.59 -11.83 18.35
CA ASN A 158 -10.04 -11.69 18.39
C ASN A 158 -10.55 -10.32 18.88
N GLU A 159 -9.67 -9.50 19.45
CA GLU A 159 -10.03 -8.20 20.04
C GLU A 159 -10.00 -7.04 19.03
N ASN A 160 -9.44 -7.21 17.83
CA ASN A 160 -9.29 -6.18 16.80
C ASN A 160 -8.62 -4.88 17.29
N GLY A 161 -7.82 -4.95 18.35
CA GLY A 161 -7.22 -3.80 18.99
C GLY A 161 -5.71 -3.66 18.77
N GLN A 162 -5.06 -4.73 18.38
CA GLN A 162 -3.61 -4.89 18.43
C GLN A 162 -2.96 -4.70 17.04
N ALA A 163 -1.64 -4.59 17.04
CA ALA A 163 -0.83 -4.37 15.84
C ALA A 163 0.27 -5.42 15.69
N VAL A 164 0.61 -5.74 14.45
CA VAL A 164 1.86 -6.41 14.09
C VAL A 164 2.73 -5.44 13.32
N GLU A 165 3.90 -5.13 13.86
CA GLU A 165 4.82 -4.16 13.26
C GLU A 165 6.22 -4.76 13.11
N CYS A 166 6.76 -4.70 11.90
CA CYS A 166 8.13 -5.07 11.60
C CYS A 166 8.86 -3.85 11.03
N ILE A 167 9.88 -3.38 11.74
CA ILE A 167 10.67 -2.21 11.34
C ILE A 167 12.13 -2.61 11.24
N SER A 168 12.71 -2.49 10.04
CA SER A 168 14.08 -2.94 9.79
C SER A 168 14.24 -4.43 10.16
N VAL A 169 13.47 -5.29 9.51
CA VAL A 169 13.49 -6.75 9.71
C VAL A 169 13.79 -7.44 8.38
N ASN A 170 14.72 -8.40 8.39
CA ASN A 170 14.90 -9.30 7.25
C ASN A 170 14.30 -10.66 7.58
N PHE A 171 13.43 -11.14 6.71
CA PHE A 171 13.00 -12.53 6.67
C PHE A 171 13.90 -13.29 5.70
N LEU A 172 14.62 -14.28 6.21
CA LEU A 172 15.65 -15.01 5.47
C LEU A 172 15.22 -16.46 5.30
N ASN A 173 15.26 -16.97 4.07
CA ASN A 173 15.00 -18.38 3.77
C ASN A 173 13.67 -18.92 4.35
N CYS A 174 12.69 -18.06 4.60
CA CYS A 174 11.41 -18.47 5.18
C CYS A 174 10.57 -19.22 4.15
N VAL A 175 10.06 -20.40 4.54
CA VAL A 175 9.20 -21.20 3.67
C VAL A 175 7.81 -20.59 3.57
N ASP A 176 7.27 -20.08 4.67
CA ASP A 176 5.99 -19.39 4.76
C ASP A 176 6.09 -18.33 5.86
N LEU A 177 5.60 -17.13 5.62
CA LEU A 177 5.50 -16.15 6.70
C LEU A 177 4.33 -16.46 7.63
N GLY A 178 3.33 -17.24 7.19
CA GLY A 178 2.23 -17.71 8.02
C GLY A 178 1.02 -16.78 8.02
N SER A 179 0.23 -16.84 9.10
CA SER A 179 -1.08 -16.22 9.20
C SER A 179 -1.22 -15.24 10.36
N LEU A 180 -1.96 -14.17 10.09
CA LEU A 180 -2.33 -13.13 11.06
C LEU A 180 -3.84 -12.94 10.99
N ASP A 181 -4.56 -13.12 12.10
CA ASP A 181 -6.01 -13.02 12.16
C ASP A 181 -6.47 -11.82 12.99
N SER A 182 -7.32 -11.00 12.37
CA SER A 182 -8.13 -9.97 13.02
C SER A 182 -7.35 -8.91 13.80
N PHE A 183 -6.14 -8.56 13.38
CA PHE A 183 -5.42 -7.42 13.94
C PHE A 183 -6.00 -6.10 13.44
N ARG A 184 -5.84 -5.05 14.25
CA ARG A 184 -6.18 -3.69 13.82
C ARG A 184 -5.23 -3.16 12.77
N GLN A 185 -3.92 -3.39 12.96
CA GLN A 185 -2.87 -2.78 12.15
C GLN A 185 -1.78 -3.79 11.78
N PHE A 186 -1.33 -3.68 10.54
CA PHE A 186 -0.12 -4.33 10.06
C PHE A 186 0.83 -3.25 9.51
N LEU A 187 2.08 -3.26 9.94
CA LEU A 187 3.10 -2.35 9.46
C LEU A 187 4.39 -3.09 9.13
N TRP A 188 4.80 -3.01 7.89
CA TRP A 188 6.18 -3.25 7.47
C TRP A 188 6.83 -1.93 7.09
N SER A 189 8.03 -1.69 7.63
CA SER A 189 8.84 -0.52 7.28
C SER A 189 10.31 -0.94 7.20
N ASN A 190 10.90 -0.78 6.04
CA ASN A 190 12.27 -1.25 5.77
C ASN A 190 12.42 -2.76 6.06
N VAL A 191 11.55 -3.56 5.44
CA VAL A 191 11.53 -5.02 5.58
C VAL A 191 12.05 -5.66 4.30
N ALA A 192 12.91 -6.65 4.41
CA ALA A 192 13.37 -7.44 3.28
C ALA A 192 12.96 -8.91 3.41
N LEU A 193 12.54 -9.50 2.30
CA LEU A 193 12.31 -10.93 2.15
C LEU A 193 13.42 -11.48 1.24
N ILE A 194 14.31 -12.26 1.81
CA ILE A 194 15.48 -12.79 1.09
C ILE A 194 15.36 -14.31 1.01
N ASN A 195 15.28 -14.87 -0.19
CA ASN A 195 15.09 -16.29 -0.45
C ASN A 195 13.83 -16.89 0.20
N CYS A 196 12.81 -16.09 0.47
CA CYS A 196 11.54 -16.59 0.98
C CYS A 196 10.73 -17.26 -0.13
N VAL A 197 9.81 -18.16 0.23
CA VAL A 197 9.01 -18.94 -0.72
C VAL A 197 7.58 -18.42 -0.80
N ASP A 198 6.97 -18.07 0.34
CA ASP A 198 5.58 -17.63 0.45
C ASP A 198 5.44 -16.47 1.44
N GLY A 199 4.37 -15.70 1.32
CA GLY A 199 4.12 -14.49 2.06
C GLY A 199 3.20 -14.66 3.26
N VAL A 200 2.53 -13.57 3.65
CA VAL A 200 1.66 -13.51 4.83
C VAL A 200 0.20 -13.64 4.45
N GLU A 201 -0.53 -14.47 5.19
CA GLU A 201 -1.97 -14.64 5.08
C GLU A 201 -2.69 -13.74 6.09
N PHE A 202 -3.65 -12.97 5.59
CA PHE A 202 -4.51 -12.11 6.41
C PHE A 202 -5.89 -12.75 6.55
N ILE A 203 -6.31 -12.98 7.78
CA ILE A 203 -7.58 -13.61 8.12
C ILE A 203 -8.48 -12.61 8.85
N GLY A 204 -9.80 -12.79 8.80
CA GLY A 204 -10.75 -12.05 9.61
C GLY A 204 -10.85 -10.55 9.30
N VAL A 205 -11.09 -9.72 10.32
CA VAL A 205 -11.41 -8.29 10.16
C VAL A 205 -10.23 -7.39 10.52
N TRP A 206 -9.82 -6.55 9.57
CA TRP A 206 -8.73 -5.57 9.73
C TRP A 206 -9.29 -4.15 9.77
N SER A 207 -9.36 -3.54 10.95
CA SER A 207 -10.11 -2.29 11.19
C SER A 207 -9.30 -1.01 11.06
N GLY A 208 -7.98 -1.05 11.09
CA GLY A 208 -7.13 0.14 11.10
C GLY A 208 -6.40 0.39 9.79
N GLY A 209 -5.49 -0.47 9.42
CA GLY A 209 -4.73 -0.30 8.19
C GLY A 209 -3.62 -1.32 8.03
N MET A 210 -3.30 -1.58 6.79
CA MET A 210 -2.19 -2.43 6.39
C MET A 210 -1.23 -1.56 5.60
N ARG A 211 0.02 -1.52 6.04
CA ARG A 211 1.04 -0.69 5.40
C ARG A 211 2.33 -1.48 5.26
N ALA A 212 2.81 -1.59 4.02
CA ALA A 212 4.15 -2.10 3.73
C ALA A 212 4.90 -1.03 2.95
N THR A 213 5.87 -0.38 3.60
CA THR A 213 6.64 0.71 3.01
C THR A 213 8.13 0.40 3.05
N THR A 214 8.82 0.74 1.97
CA THR A 214 10.25 0.43 1.82
C THR A 214 10.51 -1.07 2.04
N ALA A 215 9.55 -1.90 1.66
CA ALA A 215 9.73 -3.34 1.68
C ALA A 215 10.44 -3.77 0.39
N ILE A 216 11.34 -4.73 0.50
CA ILE A 216 12.13 -5.23 -0.61
C ILE A 216 12.00 -6.75 -0.64
N ILE A 217 11.55 -7.29 -1.76
CA ILE A 217 11.71 -8.71 -2.04
C ILE A 217 12.99 -8.84 -2.82
N VAL A 218 14.02 -9.31 -2.16
CA VAL A 218 15.33 -9.52 -2.76
C VAL A 218 15.57 -11.01 -2.88
N GLN A 219 16.03 -11.40 -4.02
CA GLN A 219 16.52 -12.73 -4.24
C GLN A 219 18.03 -12.73 -4.36
N ALA A 220 18.72 -13.35 -3.41
CA ALA A 220 20.15 -13.60 -3.51
C ALA A 220 20.37 -14.94 -4.20
N GLY A 221 20.63 -14.94 -5.50
CA GLY A 221 20.97 -16.18 -6.22
C GLY A 221 20.36 -16.28 -7.62
N VAL A 222 20.68 -17.37 -8.30
CA VAL A 222 20.38 -17.60 -9.73
C VAL A 222 18.93 -18.09 -9.97
N THR A 223 18.20 -18.42 -8.91
CA THR A 223 16.85 -19.02 -9.05
C THR A 223 15.87 -18.29 -8.14
N ALA A 224 14.84 -17.74 -8.75
CA ALA A 224 13.73 -17.15 -8.02
C ALA A 224 13.06 -18.19 -7.11
N THR A 225 13.04 -17.97 -5.79
CA THR A 225 12.45 -18.89 -4.81
C THR A 225 11.04 -18.49 -4.42
N PHE A 226 10.69 -17.20 -4.56
CA PHE A 226 9.37 -16.72 -4.19
C PHE A 226 8.34 -17.15 -5.24
N THR A 227 7.60 -18.21 -4.95
CA THR A 227 6.58 -18.81 -5.84
C THR A 227 5.17 -18.68 -5.31
N GLY A 228 5.01 -18.26 -4.08
CA GLY A 228 3.74 -18.07 -3.39
C GLY A 228 3.08 -16.71 -3.61
N THR A 229 2.20 -16.34 -2.70
CA THR A 229 1.51 -15.05 -2.69
C THR A 229 2.02 -14.19 -1.53
N LEU A 230 2.50 -12.98 -1.83
CA LEU A 230 3.07 -12.10 -0.79
C LEU A 230 2.04 -11.66 0.25
N PHE A 231 0.85 -11.25 -0.21
CA PHE A 231 -0.27 -10.88 0.65
C PHE A 231 -1.48 -11.76 0.31
N LYS A 232 -1.69 -12.80 1.12
CA LYS A 232 -2.73 -13.82 0.91
C LYS A 232 -4.04 -13.42 1.59
N ALA A 233 -5.15 -13.67 0.92
CA ALA A 233 -6.49 -13.56 1.51
C ALA A 233 -6.88 -14.86 2.18
N GLY A 234 -6.93 -14.87 3.50
CA GLY A 234 -7.45 -15.98 4.30
C GLY A 234 -8.96 -15.91 4.52
N ALA A 235 -9.44 -16.83 5.32
CA ALA A 235 -10.87 -16.97 5.61
C ALA A 235 -11.47 -15.71 6.24
N GLY A 236 -12.58 -15.21 5.68
CA GLY A 236 -13.32 -14.07 6.23
C GLY A 236 -12.59 -12.74 6.14
N LEU A 237 -11.50 -12.63 5.37
CA LEU A 237 -10.75 -11.39 5.25
C LEU A 237 -11.65 -10.22 4.88
N THR A 238 -11.60 -9.18 5.70
CA THR A 238 -12.31 -7.92 5.48
C THR A 238 -11.40 -6.76 5.89
N ILE A 239 -11.02 -5.93 4.93
CA ILE A 239 -10.18 -4.76 5.15
C ILE A 239 -11.07 -3.54 5.28
N ASN A 240 -11.19 -3.00 6.49
CA ASN A 240 -12.00 -1.82 6.84
C ASN A 240 -11.11 -0.58 7.05
N GLY A 241 -10.00 -0.52 6.35
CA GLY A 241 -9.01 0.55 6.50
C GLY A 241 -8.30 0.82 5.19
N ARG A 242 -7.04 1.22 5.29
CA ARG A 242 -6.19 1.46 4.13
C ARG A 242 -5.21 0.30 3.97
N PHE A 243 -5.07 -0.17 2.75
CA PHE A 243 -3.92 -0.97 2.34
C PHE A 243 -3.00 -0.07 1.52
N LEU A 244 -1.83 0.22 2.03
CA LEU A 244 -0.83 1.06 1.36
C LEU A 244 0.46 0.27 1.24
N THR A 245 0.98 0.16 0.03
CA THR A 245 2.31 -0.40 -0.18
C THR A 245 3.12 0.48 -1.11
N ASP A 246 4.39 0.66 -0.75
CA ASP A 246 5.45 1.07 -1.66
C ASP A 246 6.61 0.09 -1.45
N PHE A 247 7.00 -0.66 -2.45
CA PHE A 247 8.12 -1.56 -2.32
C PHE A 247 8.73 -1.96 -3.66
N ASN A 248 9.96 -2.45 -3.60
CA ASN A 248 10.64 -3.03 -4.72
C ASN A 248 10.53 -4.55 -4.65
N ALA A 249 10.14 -5.16 -5.74
CA ALA A 249 10.17 -6.60 -5.89
C ALA A 249 11.19 -6.94 -6.96
N GLU A 250 12.32 -7.47 -6.55
CA GLU A 250 13.38 -7.93 -7.45
C GLU A 250 13.32 -9.45 -7.53
N ASP A 251 13.38 -9.99 -8.73
CA ASP A 251 13.47 -11.43 -8.98
C ASP A 251 12.33 -12.30 -8.40
N ILE A 252 11.10 -11.81 -8.41
CA ILE A 252 9.94 -12.69 -8.17
C ILE A 252 9.83 -13.70 -9.31
N ALA A 253 9.67 -14.98 -8.97
CA ALA A 253 9.42 -16.02 -9.97
C ALA A 253 8.13 -15.74 -10.74
N ASP A 254 8.08 -16.19 -12.00
CA ASP A 254 6.88 -16.07 -12.85
C ASP A 254 5.60 -16.63 -12.20
N ALA A 255 5.74 -17.55 -11.24
CA ALA A 255 4.64 -18.14 -10.48
C ALA A 255 4.25 -17.32 -9.23
N GLY A 256 5.06 -16.34 -8.82
CA GLY A 256 4.78 -15.54 -7.63
C GLY A 256 3.61 -14.60 -7.85
N THR A 257 2.81 -14.40 -6.80
CA THR A 257 1.66 -13.50 -6.79
C THR A 257 1.86 -12.40 -5.75
N PHE A 258 1.56 -11.15 -6.12
CA PHE A 258 1.68 -10.05 -5.17
C PHE A 258 0.59 -10.07 -4.11
N CYS A 259 -0.66 -10.24 -4.55
CA CYS A 259 -1.83 -10.17 -3.70
C CYS A 259 -3.01 -10.88 -4.37
N ASP A 260 -3.75 -11.66 -3.64
CA ASP A 260 -4.94 -12.38 -4.14
C ASP A 260 -6.26 -11.88 -3.52
N PHE A 261 -6.27 -10.68 -2.93
CA PHE A 261 -7.46 -10.11 -2.32
C PHE A 261 -8.60 -9.97 -3.33
N ALA A 262 -9.75 -10.56 -3.03
CA ALA A 262 -10.95 -10.36 -3.82
C ALA A 262 -11.54 -8.95 -3.60
N PRO A 263 -12.28 -8.38 -4.56
CA PRO A 263 -12.95 -7.09 -4.39
C PRO A 263 -13.84 -7.00 -3.14
N ALA A 264 -14.43 -8.14 -2.74
CA ALA A 264 -15.27 -8.22 -1.55
C ALA A 264 -14.49 -8.09 -0.23
N ASN A 265 -13.19 -8.37 -0.24
CA ASN A 265 -12.36 -8.21 0.95
C ASN A 265 -12.12 -6.74 1.32
N ILE A 266 -12.33 -5.80 0.39
CA ILE A 266 -12.09 -4.38 0.59
C ILE A 266 -13.44 -3.67 0.72
N ILE A 267 -13.78 -3.17 1.91
CA ILE A 267 -15.07 -2.54 2.16
C ILE A 267 -15.14 -1.15 1.53
N GLN A 268 -16.38 -0.66 1.37
CA GLN A 268 -16.76 0.53 0.58
C GLN A 268 -15.92 1.80 0.83
N ASN A 269 -15.41 2.01 2.03
CA ASN A 269 -14.62 3.21 2.36
C ASN A 269 -13.11 2.94 2.45
N SER A 270 -12.68 1.74 2.13
CA SER A 270 -11.28 1.33 2.23
C SER A 270 -10.54 1.69 0.95
N ARG A 271 -9.26 1.97 1.10
CA ARG A 271 -8.36 2.26 -0.03
C ARG A 271 -7.31 1.20 -0.15
N PHE A 272 -7.16 0.65 -1.34
CA PHE A 272 -6.03 -0.18 -1.72
C PHE A 272 -5.13 0.62 -2.66
N GLN A 273 -3.94 0.93 -2.24
CA GLN A 273 -3.00 1.71 -3.04
C GLN A 273 -1.62 1.04 -3.05
N VAL A 274 -1.11 0.82 -4.24
CA VAL A 274 0.27 0.39 -4.49
C VAL A 274 0.97 1.53 -5.21
N ALA A 275 2.11 1.97 -4.69
CA ALA A 275 2.88 3.04 -5.30
C ALA A 275 4.37 2.70 -5.28
N GLY A 276 5.06 3.00 -6.37
CA GLY A 276 6.50 2.79 -6.46
C GLY A 276 6.94 1.32 -6.48
N LEU A 277 6.04 0.41 -6.87
CA LEU A 277 6.39 -0.99 -7.05
C LEU A 277 7.26 -1.13 -8.31
N SER A 278 8.44 -1.68 -8.15
CA SER A 278 9.29 -2.10 -9.26
C SER A 278 9.30 -3.62 -9.32
N ILE A 279 8.91 -4.18 -10.45
CA ILE A 279 8.95 -5.63 -10.69
C ILE A 279 9.92 -5.87 -11.83
N ASN A 280 10.77 -6.87 -11.67
CA ASN A 280 11.64 -7.30 -12.75
C ASN A 280 10.80 -7.69 -13.96
N PRO A 281 11.00 -7.07 -15.13
CA PRO A 281 10.18 -7.29 -16.32
C PRO A 281 10.25 -8.71 -16.91
N SER A 282 11.11 -9.59 -16.38
CA SER A 282 11.10 -11.00 -16.77
C SER A 282 9.94 -11.79 -16.14
N SER A 283 9.26 -11.28 -15.12
CA SER A 283 8.05 -11.88 -14.57
C SER A 283 6.82 -11.27 -15.23
N ASN A 284 6.22 -11.98 -16.18
CA ASN A 284 5.01 -11.52 -16.87
C ASN A 284 3.70 -11.69 -16.05
N SER A 285 3.77 -12.21 -14.86
CA SER A 285 2.62 -12.51 -14.03
C SER A 285 2.56 -11.65 -12.78
N PHE A 286 2.48 -10.35 -12.98
CA PHE A 286 1.98 -9.52 -11.91
C PHE A 286 0.48 -9.66 -11.81
N PRO A 287 0.07 -9.73 -10.63
CA PRO A 287 -0.77 -10.71 -10.00
C PRO A 287 -2.16 -10.63 -10.51
N ASN A 288 -2.85 -11.73 -10.36
CA ASN A 288 -4.30 -11.87 -10.40
C ASN A 288 -5.04 -10.93 -9.41
N MET A 289 -4.64 -9.66 -9.37
CA MET A 289 -5.59 -8.63 -8.95
C MET A 289 -6.67 -8.63 -10.01
N PRO A 290 -7.91 -9.04 -9.68
CA PRO A 290 -8.96 -8.99 -10.68
C PRO A 290 -8.97 -7.58 -11.25
N ALA A 291 -8.92 -7.45 -12.58
CA ALA A 291 -9.06 -6.16 -13.28
C ALA A 291 -10.34 -5.41 -12.85
N SER A 292 -11.27 -6.11 -12.25
CA SER A 292 -12.49 -5.61 -11.62
C SER A 292 -12.31 -5.13 -10.16
N SER A 293 -11.14 -5.25 -9.55
CA SER A 293 -10.91 -4.63 -8.25
C SER A 293 -10.73 -3.13 -8.41
N VAL A 294 -11.83 -2.48 -8.67
CA VAL A 294 -11.98 -1.06 -8.95
C VAL A 294 -11.55 -0.15 -7.80
N LYS A 295 -11.18 -0.73 -6.66
CA LYS A 295 -10.68 -0.01 -5.49
C LYS A 295 -9.16 0.00 -5.40
N ALA A 296 -8.48 -0.81 -6.21
CA ALA A 296 -7.02 -0.86 -6.24
C ALA A 296 -6.48 0.28 -7.12
N ARG A 297 -5.49 1.00 -6.61
CA ARG A 297 -4.78 2.03 -7.36
C ARG A 297 -3.30 1.70 -7.40
N PHE A 298 -2.78 1.55 -8.60
CA PHE A 298 -1.34 1.38 -8.86
C PHE A 298 -0.79 2.71 -9.41
N ARG A 299 0.23 3.25 -8.77
CA ARG A 299 0.86 4.52 -9.19
C ARG A 299 2.37 4.38 -9.26
N ASN A 300 2.97 4.83 -10.35
CA ASN A 300 4.42 4.77 -10.56
C ASN A 300 4.99 3.36 -10.32
N CYS A 301 4.31 2.35 -10.88
CA CYS A 301 4.73 0.96 -10.78
C CYS A 301 5.35 0.53 -12.10
N ASP A 302 6.60 0.05 -12.06
CA ASP A 302 7.24 -0.55 -13.22
C ASP A 302 6.76 -2.00 -13.38
N GLY A 303 6.53 -2.42 -14.63
CA GLY A 303 6.08 -3.78 -14.93
C GLY A 303 4.59 -4.05 -14.70
N THR A 304 3.83 -3.06 -14.23
CA THR A 304 2.37 -3.13 -14.12
C THR A 304 1.69 -2.01 -14.86
N PRO A 305 0.49 -2.22 -15.42
CA PRO A 305 -0.28 -1.11 -15.94
C PRO A 305 -0.60 -0.13 -14.80
N ASN A 306 -0.23 1.12 -14.96
CA ASN A 306 -0.74 2.17 -14.09
C ASN A 306 -2.26 2.16 -14.15
N THR A 307 -2.92 1.95 -13.03
CA THR A 307 -4.37 2.09 -12.93
C THR A 307 -4.75 3.55 -12.73
N TYR A 308 -4.30 4.44 -13.60
CA TYR A 308 -4.93 5.74 -13.69
C TYR A 308 -6.30 5.55 -14.34
N VAL A 309 -7.27 6.28 -13.86
CA VAL A 309 -8.60 6.26 -14.44
C VAL A 309 -8.57 7.13 -15.68
N GLY A 310 -8.85 6.53 -16.81
CA GLY A 310 -8.80 7.26 -18.07
C GLY A 310 -9.26 6.42 -19.25
N GLY A 311 -9.34 7.06 -20.38
CA GLY A 311 -9.68 6.39 -21.61
C GLY A 311 -9.60 7.37 -22.77
N GLN A 312 -9.39 6.81 -23.93
CA GLN A 312 -9.37 7.57 -25.17
C GLN A 312 -10.16 6.83 -26.23
N TRP A 313 -10.85 7.56 -27.07
CA TRP A 313 -11.29 7.04 -28.36
C TRP A 313 -10.90 7.95 -29.51
N THR A 314 -10.72 7.33 -30.65
CA THR A 314 -10.37 8.01 -31.91
C THR A 314 -11.41 7.69 -32.96
N VAL A 315 -11.88 8.71 -33.67
CA VAL A 315 -12.76 8.52 -34.83
C VAL A 315 -11.96 7.85 -35.94
N THR A 316 -12.36 6.66 -36.35
CA THR A 316 -11.67 5.85 -37.37
C THR A 316 -12.46 5.70 -38.67
N THR A 317 -13.76 5.98 -38.63
CA THR A 317 -14.60 5.97 -39.82
C THR A 317 -15.52 7.17 -39.81
N GLU A 318 -15.44 7.96 -40.83
CA GLU A 318 -16.28 9.14 -41.04
C GLU A 318 -17.73 8.72 -41.36
N THR A 319 -18.65 9.11 -40.50
CA THR A 319 -20.10 8.85 -40.69
C THR A 319 -20.86 10.17 -40.49
N ALA A 320 -21.80 10.45 -41.37
CA ALA A 320 -22.62 11.63 -41.23
C ALA A 320 -23.51 11.55 -39.97
N THR A 321 -23.41 12.56 -39.12
CA THR A 321 -24.36 12.82 -38.04
C THR A 321 -25.61 13.42 -38.65
N THR A 322 -26.72 12.71 -38.58
CA THR A 322 -27.98 13.15 -39.17
C THR A 322 -28.66 14.20 -38.27
N ILE A 323 -28.79 15.40 -38.79
CA ILE A 323 -29.44 16.53 -38.12
C ILE A 323 -30.87 16.63 -38.66
N THR A 324 -31.84 16.19 -37.89
CA THR A 324 -33.26 16.22 -38.33
C THR A 324 -33.99 17.52 -37.98
N THR A 325 -33.49 18.22 -36.99
CA THR A 325 -34.08 19.48 -36.51
C THR A 325 -32.96 20.46 -36.18
N GLN A 326 -33.11 21.69 -36.68
CA GLN A 326 -32.21 22.78 -36.32
C GLN A 326 -32.28 23.09 -34.85
N ASP A 327 -31.16 23.51 -34.25
CA ASP A 327 -31.04 23.84 -32.80
C ASP A 327 -31.25 22.67 -31.85
N VAL A 328 -31.31 21.42 -32.35
CA VAL A 328 -31.38 20.22 -31.54
C VAL A 328 -30.06 19.49 -31.53
N ALA A 329 -29.52 19.25 -30.34
CA ALA A 329 -28.27 18.50 -30.17
C ALA A 329 -28.47 17.03 -30.56
N VAL A 330 -27.51 16.48 -31.29
CA VAL A 330 -27.47 15.09 -31.72
C VAL A 330 -26.10 14.50 -31.37
N LYS A 331 -26.06 13.26 -30.88
CA LYS A 331 -24.82 12.56 -30.61
C LYS A 331 -23.97 12.43 -31.89
N VAL A 332 -22.70 12.74 -31.81
CA VAL A 332 -21.77 12.66 -32.94
C VAL A 332 -21.70 11.21 -33.42
N ALA A 333 -21.99 11.00 -34.71
CA ALA A 333 -21.87 9.71 -35.36
C ALA A 333 -20.42 9.45 -35.83
N GLY A 334 -20.09 8.18 -36.02
CA GLY A 334 -18.80 7.68 -36.49
C GLY A 334 -18.41 6.38 -35.81
N THR A 335 -17.58 5.61 -36.47
CA THR A 335 -16.96 4.45 -35.82
C THR A 335 -15.75 4.92 -35.03
N THR A 336 -15.61 4.41 -33.83
CA THR A 336 -14.50 4.78 -32.94
C THR A 336 -13.72 3.56 -32.50
N THR A 337 -12.39 3.75 -32.37
CA THR A 337 -11.51 2.78 -31.75
C THR A 337 -11.13 3.30 -30.39
N TYR A 338 -11.22 2.45 -29.39
CA TYR A 338 -10.90 2.76 -28.01
C TYR A 338 -9.48 2.30 -27.68
N THR A 339 -8.75 3.13 -26.97
CA THR A 339 -7.40 2.84 -26.49
C THR A 339 -7.26 3.24 -25.04
N ASP A 340 -6.36 2.56 -24.35
CA ASP A 340 -5.98 2.88 -22.96
C ASP A 340 -7.17 3.03 -21.99
N LEU A 341 -8.20 2.17 -22.16
CA LEU A 341 -9.35 2.17 -21.26
C LEU A 341 -8.96 1.64 -19.88
N GLN A 342 -8.97 2.52 -18.90
CA GLN A 342 -8.73 2.20 -17.49
C GLN A 342 -9.95 2.64 -16.67
N HIS A 343 -10.67 1.69 -16.10
CA HIS A 343 -11.96 1.90 -15.42
C HIS A 343 -13.05 2.53 -16.29
N PHE A 344 -12.85 2.55 -17.58
CA PHE A 344 -13.86 2.88 -18.58
C PHE A 344 -14.04 1.69 -19.53
N THR A 345 -15.21 1.60 -20.11
CA THR A 345 -15.54 0.70 -21.22
C THR A 345 -16.18 1.49 -22.32
N ASP A 346 -16.27 0.89 -23.52
CA ASP A 346 -17.11 1.50 -24.54
C ASP A 346 -18.55 1.62 -24.00
N GLY A 347 -19.23 2.70 -24.29
CA GLY A 347 -20.54 3.00 -23.74
C GLY A 347 -21.69 2.17 -24.34
N GLY A 348 -21.39 1.02 -24.96
CA GLY A 348 -22.40 0.19 -25.64
C GLY A 348 -22.89 0.81 -26.93
N GLY A 349 -22.11 1.62 -27.58
CA GLY A 349 -22.36 2.28 -28.83
C GLY A 349 -21.34 3.36 -29.11
N ASN A 350 -21.07 3.63 -30.38
CA ASN A 350 -20.07 4.57 -30.81
C ASN A 350 -20.10 5.91 -30.06
N ASN A 351 -18.93 6.48 -29.84
CA ASN A 351 -18.73 7.83 -29.28
C ASN A 351 -19.20 8.01 -27.84
N SER A 352 -19.07 6.97 -27.00
CA SER A 352 -19.30 7.10 -25.55
C SER A 352 -18.29 6.29 -24.76
N LEU A 353 -17.97 6.78 -23.57
CA LEU A 353 -17.21 6.05 -22.55
C LEU A 353 -18.09 5.89 -21.30
N THR A 354 -18.23 4.69 -20.82
CA THR A 354 -18.93 4.37 -19.57
C THR A 354 -17.93 4.12 -18.47
N TYR A 355 -18.08 4.82 -17.36
CA TYR A 355 -17.28 4.58 -16.17
C TYR A 355 -17.77 3.32 -15.46
N ILE A 356 -16.87 2.35 -15.28
CA ILE A 356 -17.15 1.09 -14.59
C ILE A 356 -16.55 1.02 -13.19
N GLY A 357 -15.88 2.10 -12.77
CA GLY A 357 -15.35 2.22 -11.42
C GLY A 357 -16.43 2.25 -10.35
N THR A 358 -16.11 1.80 -9.13
CA THR A 358 -17.05 1.78 -8.00
C THR A 358 -16.91 3.01 -7.09
N GLN A 359 -15.91 3.85 -7.28
CA GLN A 359 -15.70 5.08 -6.52
C GLN A 359 -16.07 6.28 -7.37
N GLU A 360 -16.63 7.30 -6.73
CA GLU A 360 -16.75 8.61 -7.34
C GLU A 360 -15.38 9.18 -7.69
N ILE A 361 -15.21 9.67 -8.91
CA ILE A 361 -13.95 10.25 -9.39
C ILE A 361 -14.18 11.59 -10.08
N GLY A 362 -13.27 12.54 -9.84
CA GLY A 362 -13.16 13.74 -10.65
C GLY A 362 -12.38 13.44 -11.94
N VAL A 363 -12.90 13.84 -13.09
CA VAL A 363 -12.24 13.66 -14.38
C VAL A 363 -12.14 14.96 -15.15
N GLN A 364 -11.10 15.07 -15.94
CA GLN A 364 -10.95 16.05 -17.01
C GLN A 364 -11.22 15.37 -18.34
N GLN A 365 -11.96 16.03 -19.19
CA GLN A 365 -12.23 15.60 -20.55
C GLN A 365 -11.63 16.59 -21.54
N GLN A 366 -11.06 16.06 -22.60
CA GLN A 366 -10.56 16.81 -23.72
C GLN A 366 -11.12 16.23 -25.00
N ILE A 367 -11.66 17.10 -25.85
CA ILE A 367 -12.23 16.77 -27.13
C ILE A 367 -11.49 17.56 -28.16
N ASP A 368 -10.87 16.89 -29.13
CA ASP A 368 -10.20 17.48 -30.28
C ASP A 368 -10.79 16.86 -31.56
N LEU A 369 -11.76 17.51 -32.13
CA LEU A 369 -12.49 17.05 -33.31
C LEU A 369 -12.41 18.07 -34.46
N SER A 370 -12.49 17.56 -35.68
CA SER A 370 -12.75 18.35 -36.86
C SER A 370 -14.02 17.89 -37.53
N PHE A 371 -14.76 18.81 -38.11
CA PHE A 371 -16.00 18.52 -38.80
C PHE A 371 -16.00 19.02 -40.25
N THR A 372 -16.77 18.30 -41.07
CA THR A 372 -17.16 18.76 -42.41
C THR A 372 -18.68 18.74 -42.53
N GLY A 373 -19.21 19.58 -43.40
CA GLY A 373 -20.66 19.70 -43.62
C GLY A 373 -20.98 20.74 -44.64
N PRO A 374 -22.24 21.13 -44.79
CA PRO A 374 -22.63 22.20 -45.73
C PRO A 374 -21.93 23.51 -45.39
N ASN A 375 -21.57 24.23 -46.41
CA ASN A 375 -20.88 25.51 -46.31
C ASN A 375 -21.69 26.54 -45.52
N ASN A 376 -21.03 27.32 -44.67
CA ASN A 376 -21.62 28.35 -43.81
C ASN A 376 -22.57 27.82 -42.73
N ASN A 377 -22.57 26.51 -42.46
CA ASN A 377 -23.28 26.02 -41.29
C ASN A 377 -22.58 26.45 -40.00
N GLU A 378 -23.36 26.89 -39.05
CA GLU A 378 -22.89 27.17 -37.69
C GLU A 378 -23.17 25.98 -36.79
N LEU A 379 -22.15 25.52 -36.07
CA LEU A 379 -22.22 24.40 -35.19
C LEU A 379 -21.83 24.79 -33.77
N THR A 380 -22.42 24.11 -32.79
CA THR A 380 -21.89 24.07 -31.42
C THR A 380 -21.58 22.62 -31.05
N LEU A 381 -20.48 22.42 -30.31
CA LEU A 381 -20.10 21.13 -29.78
C LEU A 381 -20.39 21.13 -28.28
N THR A 382 -21.02 20.06 -27.81
CA THR A 382 -21.38 19.90 -26.40
C THR A 382 -20.82 18.60 -25.86
N SER A 383 -20.09 18.68 -24.76
CA SER A 383 -19.78 17.51 -23.96
C SER A 383 -20.93 17.21 -23.00
N LYS A 384 -21.41 15.99 -22.97
CA LYS A 384 -22.52 15.57 -22.11
C LYS A 384 -22.14 14.47 -21.18
N HIS A 385 -22.65 14.56 -19.98
CA HIS A 385 -22.57 13.55 -18.94
C HIS A 385 -23.96 12.91 -18.76
N TRP A 386 -24.03 11.62 -19.05
CA TRP A 386 -25.19 10.81 -18.67
C TRP A 386 -25.04 10.38 -17.25
N VAL A 387 -25.91 10.84 -16.36
CA VAL A 387 -25.94 10.47 -14.95
C VAL A 387 -26.81 9.24 -14.80
N ALA A 388 -26.20 8.09 -14.51
CA ALA A 388 -26.89 6.81 -14.44
C ALA A 388 -27.97 6.78 -13.35
N ALA A 389 -27.71 7.40 -12.20
CA ALA A 389 -28.64 7.45 -11.07
C ALA A 389 -29.96 8.15 -11.38
N THR A 390 -29.95 9.16 -12.25
CA THR A 390 -31.14 9.94 -12.63
C THR A 390 -31.63 9.64 -14.04
N SER A 391 -30.89 8.82 -14.79
CA SER A 391 -31.14 8.52 -16.21
C SER A 391 -31.33 9.80 -17.05
N SER A 392 -30.48 10.78 -16.82
CA SER A 392 -30.58 12.10 -17.49
C SER A 392 -29.20 12.59 -17.96
N TYR A 393 -29.21 13.48 -18.97
CA TYR A 393 -28.02 14.17 -19.44
C TYR A 393 -27.82 15.50 -18.76
N VAL A 394 -26.55 15.80 -18.46
CA VAL A 394 -26.09 17.12 -18.02
C VAL A 394 -25.07 17.63 -19.03
N ASP A 395 -25.23 18.85 -19.48
CA ASP A 395 -24.25 19.52 -20.32
C ASP A 395 -23.09 19.99 -19.48
N LEU A 396 -21.87 19.55 -19.83
CA LEU A 396 -20.66 19.88 -19.07
C LEU A 396 -19.97 21.12 -19.61
N ALA A 397 -19.82 21.20 -20.92
CA ALA A 397 -19.26 22.33 -21.63
C ALA A 397 -19.85 22.43 -23.02
N VAL A 398 -19.95 23.64 -23.50
CA VAL A 398 -20.46 23.96 -24.84
C VAL A 398 -19.48 24.94 -25.49
N THR A 399 -19.08 24.66 -26.73
CA THR A 399 -18.31 25.66 -27.52
C THR A 399 -19.24 26.81 -27.92
N GLY A 400 -18.66 27.98 -28.13
CA GLY A 400 -19.34 29.00 -28.94
C GLY A 400 -19.62 28.48 -30.36
N PRO A 401 -20.56 29.10 -31.10
CA PRO A 401 -20.81 28.72 -32.48
C PRO A 401 -19.56 28.90 -33.31
N PHE A 402 -19.25 27.93 -34.16
CA PHE A 402 -18.20 27.97 -35.13
C PHE A 402 -18.77 27.66 -36.52
N THR A 403 -18.23 28.35 -37.54
CA THR A 403 -18.77 28.27 -38.91
C THR A 403 -17.92 27.30 -39.75
N LEU A 404 -18.57 26.39 -40.47
CA LEU A 404 -17.91 25.51 -41.42
C LEU A 404 -17.56 26.28 -42.70
N ASN A 405 -16.29 26.36 -43.02
CA ASN A 405 -15.74 27.09 -44.20
C ASN A 405 -15.42 26.12 -45.35
N GLY A 406 -16.39 25.82 -46.15
CA GLY A 406 -16.20 25.07 -47.39
C GLY A 406 -16.35 23.54 -47.24
N ALA A 407 -16.88 22.92 -48.29
CA ALA A 407 -17.03 21.48 -48.37
C ALA A 407 -15.66 20.77 -48.35
N GLY A 408 -15.51 19.80 -47.46
CA GLY A 408 -14.33 18.92 -47.37
C GLY A 408 -13.17 19.43 -46.50
N ARG A 409 -13.29 20.56 -45.84
CA ARG A 409 -12.32 21.03 -44.84
C ARG A 409 -12.89 20.78 -43.44
N GLY A 410 -12.14 20.01 -42.61
CA GLY A 410 -12.43 19.89 -41.21
C GLY A 410 -12.00 21.16 -40.47
N GLU A 411 -12.90 21.70 -39.65
CA GLU A 411 -12.54 22.78 -38.73
C GLU A 411 -12.09 22.13 -37.42
N PRO A 412 -10.90 22.45 -36.89
CA PRO A 412 -10.42 21.93 -35.64
C PRO A 412 -11.13 22.61 -34.48
N ILE A 413 -11.61 21.82 -33.54
CA ILE A 413 -12.30 22.30 -32.34
C ILE A 413 -11.73 21.57 -31.16
N SER A 414 -11.37 22.31 -30.13
CA SER A 414 -10.98 21.78 -28.83
C SER A 414 -11.97 22.22 -27.75
N LEU A 415 -12.42 21.29 -26.97
CA LEU A 415 -13.32 21.52 -25.84
C LEU A 415 -12.81 20.79 -24.61
N HIS A 416 -12.73 21.50 -23.50
CA HIS A 416 -12.34 20.94 -22.22
C HIS A 416 -13.49 21.04 -21.24
N SER A 417 -13.70 20.00 -20.45
CA SER A 417 -14.69 20.00 -19.37
C SER A 417 -14.20 19.19 -18.16
N PHE A 418 -14.88 19.43 -17.07
CA PHE A 418 -14.61 18.74 -15.81
C PHE A 418 -15.92 18.26 -15.24
N CYS A 419 -15.92 17.05 -14.69
CA CYS A 419 -17.07 16.54 -13.94
C CYS A 419 -16.65 15.45 -12.99
N THR A 420 -17.61 15.01 -12.18
CA THR A 420 -17.49 13.86 -11.29
C THR A 420 -18.32 12.72 -11.87
N PHE A 421 -17.73 11.53 -11.98
CA PHE A 421 -18.41 10.32 -12.43
C PHE A 421 -18.67 9.36 -11.26
N ASN A 422 -19.83 8.76 -11.28
CA ASN A 422 -20.20 7.60 -10.50
C ASN A 422 -20.32 6.36 -11.40
N THR A 423 -20.38 5.17 -10.81
CA THR A 423 -20.49 3.91 -11.55
C THR A 423 -21.64 3.94 -12.57
N ASN A 424 -21.34 3.53 -13.79
CA ASN A 424 -22.23 3.52 -14.95
C ASN A 424 -22.57 4.91 -15.54
N ASP A 425 -22.00 5.98 -15.04
CA ASP A 425 -22.07 7.27 -15.71
C ASP A 425 -21.34 7.20 -17.05
N ARG A 426 -21.83 7.98 -18.03
CA ARG A 426 -21.27 7.99 -19.40
C ARG A 426 -20.89 9.37 -19.82
N PHE A 427 -19.83 9.46 -20.58
CA PHE A 427 -19.42 10.64 -21.30
C PHE A 427 -19.75 10.51 -22.79
N GLU A 428 -20.34 11.55 -23.37
CA GLU A 428 -20.72 11.58 -24.79
C GLU A 428 -20.44 12.94 -25.39
N VAL A 429 -20.20 12.96 -26.71
CA VAL A 429 -20.00 14.19 -27.50
C VAL A 429 -21.19 14.40 -28.43
N TRP A 430 -21.76 15.58 -28.36
CA TRP A 430 -22.94 15.97 -29.10
C TRP A 430 -22.66 17.22 -29.93
N VAL A 431 -23.31 17.34 -31.10
CA VAL A 431 -23.22 18.49 -32.00
C VAL A 431 -24.62 19.05 -32.26
N THR A 432 -24.71 20.37 -32.31
CA THR A 432 -25.91 21.10 -32.73
C THR A 432 -25.59 21.91 -33.97
N ASN A 433 -26.42 21.79 -35.01
CA ASN A 433 -26.38 22.70 -36.11
C ASN A 433 -27.38 23.82 -35.87
N THR A 434 -26.88 25.03 -35.65
CA THR A 434 -27.71 26.19 -35.28
C THR A 434 -28.24 26.98 -36.48
N SER A 435 -27.79 26.66 -37.69
CA SER A 435 -28.18 27.39 -38.89
C SER A 435 -29.02 26.59 -39.86
N SER A 436 -29.02 25.24 -39.78
CA SER A 436 -29.77 24.41 -40.72
C SER A 436 -29.99 22.98 -40.20
N THR A 437 -30.65 22.14 -40.99
CA THR A 437 -30.76 20.70 -40.83
C THR A 437 -29.68 19.92 -41.59
N GLY A 438 -28.64 20.61 -42.07
CA GLY A 438 -27.56 19.98 -42.83
C GLY A 438 -26.73 19.04 -41.97
N ASN A 439 -26.52 17.82 -42.45
CA ASN A 439 -25.72 16.80 -41.74
C ASN A 439 -24.25 17.23 -41.66
N VAL A 440 -23.61 16.79 -40.59
CA VAL A 440 -22.19 17.04 -40.33
C VAL A 440 -21.43 15.74 -40.10
N THR A 441 -20.15 15.74 -40.42
CA THR A 441 -19.31 14.52 -40.32
C THR A 441 -18.06 14.82 -39.51
N ALA A 442 -17.84 14.10 -38.44
CA ALA A 442 -16.58 14.14 -37.71
C ALA A 442 -15.50 13.43 -38.54
N LYS A 443 -14.33 14.04 -38.63
CA LYS A 443 -13.21 13.54 -39.41
C LYS A 443 -12.40 12.49 -38.68
N ASN A 444 -11.82 11.58 -39.48
CA ASN A 444 -10.86 10.60 -38.98
C ASN A 444 -9.69 11.27 -38.24
N GLY A 445 -9.23 10.63 -37.17
CA GLY A 445 -8.15 11.13 -36.34
C GLY A 445 -8.60 12.12 -35.27
N GLY A 446 -9.89 12.44 -35.18
CA GLY A 446 -10.43 13.17 -34.03
C GLY A 446 -10.27 12.36 -32.76
N ILE A 447 -9.79 13.01 -31.70
CA ILE A 447 -9.47 12.36 -30.40
C ILE A 447 -10.37 12.91 -29.31
N ILE A 448 -10.85 12.01 -28.48
CA ILE A 448 -11.57 12.35 -27.26
C ILE A 448 -10.93 11.57 -26.13
N SER A 449 -10.48 12.24 -25.09
CA SER A 449 -9.82 11.65 -23.95
C SER A 449 -10.46 12.03 -22.63
N ILE A 450 -10.40 11.12 -21.68
CA ILE A 450 -10.76 11.32 -20.28
C ILE A 450 -9.57 10.95 -19.42
N THR A 451 -9.24 11.80 -18.47
CA THR A 451 -8.19 11.54 -17.49
C THR A 451 -8.66 11.88 -16.09
N GLU A 452 -8.21 11.07 -15.11
CA GLU A 452 -8.47 11.38 -13.70
C GLU A 452 -7.84 12.72 -13.33
N ARG A 453 -8.58 13.55 -12.64
CA ARG A 453 -8.06 14.77 -12.04
C ARG A 453 -7.38 14.42 -10.73
N SER A 454 -6.09 14.73 -10.61
CA SER A 454 -5.41 14.67 -9.33
C SER A 454 -6.09 15.66 -8.37
N SER A 455 -6.67 15.14 -7.31
CA SER A 455 -7.23 15.93 -6.21
C SER A 455 -6.13 16.56 -5.38
#